data_e662d18d12c4fe4530bf203529c90292
#
_entry.id   e662d18d12c4fe4530bf203529c90292
#
_cell.length_a   1.000
_cell.length_b   1.000
_cell.length_c   1.000
_cell.angle_alpha   90.00
_cell.angle_beta   90.00
_cell.angle_gamma   90.00
#
_symmetry.space_group_name_H-M   'P 1'
#
loop_
_entity.id
_entity.type
_entity.pdbx_description
1 polymer ?
#
loop_
_entity_poly.entity_id
_entity_poly.type
_entity_poly.pdbx_seq_one_letter_code
_entity_poly.pdbx_strand_id
1 'polypeptide(L)'
;MSSQVYPKDKEILPGLHLEKVDDRIMTLNVGPQHPGSGHMRIILKVDGDYIVHCDPDPGYVHRGEEKMAEYRNYITNIPHLERPVIHDSCNILYPYCLGVEELLGLEVPERAKYIRVIASELNRCVYTQYWLAIYGIFLGHSTMFMWPMGDRELMIDLLDKMTGARVTHAYFVPGGIRNDIPPNFEDVCLRQVNYFEKRLKEYADVFYDNPILISRTKDTGILSREDAIKLGTTGSVLRASGVDFDIRKKEPYDVYEEMDFQTNVLKEGDSYARSKIPWLDMFESCRIIRDALKKMPKSGSVRVKLKPKPKGGDTEVYRRVESGRGSLGMYIVSRGLPQPYRLKISVPSFRNLIAMPHLLTGEKLGNMPAVYWSLNYWPVEADR
;
A
#
# COMPACT_ATOMS: atom_id res chain seq x y z
N MET A 1 31.51 20.29 -39.43
CA MET A 1 30.94 19.48 -38.36
C MET A 1 29.47 19.87 -38.29
N SER A 2 28.58 19.00 -38.75
CA SER A 2 27.14 19.26 -38.75
C SER A 2 26.62 19.16 -37.34
N SER A 3 26.15 20.30 -36.81
CA SER A 3 25.35 20.29 -35.59
C SER A 3 24.12 19.43 -35.80
N GLN A 4 24.07 18.25 -35.26
CA GLN A 4 22.80 17.51 -35.16
C GLN A 4 21.88 18.34 -34.29
N VAL A 5 20.92 18.99 -34.93
CA VAL A 5 19.81 19.68 -34.28
C VAL A 5 18.93 18.57 -33.72
N TYR A 6 19.06 18.27 -32.43
CA TYR A 6 18.07 17.44 -31.76
C TYR A 6 16.75 18.20 -31.75
N PRO A 7 15.64 17.58 -32.18
CA PRO A 7 14.33 18.21 -32.07
C PRO A 7 14.07 18.58 -30.61
N LYS A 8 13.50 19.77 -30.40
CA LYS A 8 13.25 20.34 -29.07
C LYS A 8 12.41 19.45 -28.16
N ASP A 9 11.64 18.56 -28.76
CA ASP A 9 10.78 17.63 -28.04
C ASP A 9 10.70 16.35 -28.88
N LYS A 10 11.23 15.25 -28.38
CA LYS A 10 11.21 13.96 -29.07
C LYS A 10 10.70 12.89 -28.13
N GLU A 11 9.58 12.29 -28.49
CA GLU A 11 9.15 11.06 -27.90
C GLU A 11 10.09 9.93 -28.32
N ILE A 12 10.83 9.36 -27.37
CA ILE A 12 11.79 8.28 -27.62
C ILE A 12 11.07 6.94 -27.63
N LEU A 13 10.15 6.78 -26.68
CA LEU A 13 9.25 5.64 -26.49
C LEU A 13 7.91 6.18 -25.99
N PRO A 14 6.80 5.44 -26.13
CA PRO A 14 5.51 5.88 -25.60
C PRO A 14 5.60 6.33 -24.12
N GLY A 15 5.27 7.59 -23.86
CA GLY A 15 5.32 8.19 -22.52
C GLY A 15 6.72 8.61 -22.03
N LEU A 16 7.75 8.60 -22.90
CA LEU A 16 9.12 9.01 -22.58
C LEU A 16 9.55 10.15 -23.49
N HIS A 17 9.63 11.37 -22.95
CA HIS A 17 9.99 12.58 -23.66
C HIS A 17 11.32 13.14 -23.20
N LEU A 18 12.17 13.55 -24.13
CA LEU A 18 13.47 14.16 -23.88
C LEU A 18 13.52 15.57 -24.45
N GLU A 19 13.83 16.53 -23.62
CA GLU A 19 14.05 17.93 -23.99
C GLU A 19 15.46 18.38 -23.62
N LYS A 20 16.16 19.05 -24.53
CA LYS A 20 17.46 19.65 -24.26
C LYS A 20 17.29 20.97 -23.53
N VAL A 21 17.85 21.11 -22.31
CA VAL A 21 17.81 22.34 -21.51
C VAL A 21 18.99 23.25 -21.86
N ASP A 22 20.19 22.65 -21.95
CA ASP A 22 21.43 23.32 -22.35
C ASP A 22 22.37 22.30 -23.03
N ASP A 23 23.65 22.62 -23.22
CA ASP A 23 24.59 21.72 -23.88
C ASP A 23 24.95 20.50 -23.04
N ARG A 24 24.62 20.46 -21.78
CA ARG A 24 24.99 19.40 -20.84
C ARG A 24 23.79 18.74 -20.16
N ILE A 25 22.78 19.53 -19.78
CA ILE A 25 21.62 19.04 -19.01
C ILE A 25 20.44 18.83 -19.94
N MET A 26 19.81 17.67 -19.79
CA MET A 26 18.61 17.29 -20.51
C MET A 26 17.46 17.05 -19.53
N THR A 27 16.25 17.45 -19.91
CA THR A 27 15.02 17.08 -19.18
C THR A 27 14.45 15.80 -19.76
N LEU A 28 14.26 14.80 -18.93
CA LEU A 28 13.61 13.53 -19.26
C LEU A 28 12.25 13.47 -18.54
N ASN A 29 11.17 13.41 -19.30
CA ASN A 29 9.84 13.16 -18.76
C ASN A 29 9.50 11.67 -18.89
N VAL A 30 9.18 11.03 -17.76
CA VAL A 30 8.76 9.63 -17.67
C VAL A 30 7.28 9.59 -17.27
N GLY A 31 6.44 9.15 -18.17
CA GLY A 31 4.98 9.13 -17.96
C GLY A 31 4.27 10.39 -18.46
N PRO A 32 2.94 10.51 -18.18
CA PRO A 32 2.15 9.64 -17.27
C PRO A 32 1.75 8.28 -17.85
N GLN A 33 1.84 8.05 -19.15
CA GLN A 33 1.48 6.79 -19.80
C GLN A 33 2.72 5.92 -20.07
N HIS A 34 3.48 5.65 -19.01
CA HIS A 34 4.66 4.80 -19.07
C HIS A 34 4.61 3.76 -17.96
N PRO A 35 4.86 2.46 -18.24
CA PRO A 35 4.78 1.41 -17.20
C PRO A 35 5.66 1.71 -15.98
N GLY A 36 6.84 2.30 -16.19
CA GLY A 36 7.78 2.64 -15.12
C GLY A 36 7.33 3.77 -14.20
N SER A 37 6.37 4.62 -14.61
CA SER A 37 5.87 5.72 -13.77
C SER A 37 4.57 5.39 -13.03
N GLY A 38 3.85 4.34 -13.44
CA GLY A 38 2.60 3.94 -12.79
C GLY A 38 1.52 5.01 -12.82
N HIS A 39 1.30 5.70 -13.94
CA HIS A 39 0.33 6.79 -14.14
C HIS A 39 0.67 8.12 -13.45
N MET A 40 1.91 8.32 -13.05
CA MET A 40 2.44 9.59 -12.60
C MET A 40 3.45 10.10 -13.63
N ARG A 41 3.60 11.40 -13.79
CA ARG A 41 4.73 11.98 -14.52
C ARG A 41 5.90 12.15 -13.56
N ILE A 42 7.09 11.76 -13.98
CA ILE A 42 8.34 12.00 -13.25
C ILE A 42 9.21 12.87 -14.17
N ILE A 43 9.52 14.07 -13.70
CA ILE A 43 10.35 15.02 -14.44
C ILE A 43 11.76 14.92 -13.87
N LEU A 44 12.71 14.49 -14.70
CA LEU A 44 14.11 14.35 -14.33
C LEU A 44 14.95 15.37 -15.12
N LYS A 45 15.92 16.02 -14.45
CA LYS A 45 17.03 16.64 -15.15
C LYS A 45 18.24 15.73 -15.01
N VAL A 46 18.88 15.43 -16.12
CA VAL A 46 20.00 14.47 -16.19
C VAL A 46 21.22 15.14 -16.79
N ASP A 47 22.39 14.88 -16.18
CA ASP A 47 23.73 15.25 -16.67
C ASP A 47 24.46 13.95 -16.99
N GLY A 48 24.53 13.60 -18.27
CA GLY A 48 24.96 12.27 -18.70
C GLY A 48 24.06 11.19 -18.09
N ASP A 49 24.66 10.29 -17.28
CA ASP A 49 23.96 9.19 -16.60
C ASP A 49 23.39 9.57 -15.23
N TYR A 50 23.67 10.78 -14.72
CA TYR A 50 23.31 11.14 -13.35
C TYR A 50 22.06 12.04 -13.32
N ILE A 51 21.18 11.75 -12.39
CA ILE A 51 20.00 12.55 -12.09
C ILE A 51 20.42 13.71 -11.21
N VAL A 52 20.30 14.94 -11.72
CA VAL A 52 20.63 16.17 -10.98
C VAL A 52 19.40 16.83 -10.35
N HIS A 53 18.21 16.47 -10.81
CA HIS A 53 16.94 16.94 -10.24
C HIS A 53 15.83 15.93 -10.54
N CYS A 54 14.91 15.76 -9.60
CA CYS A 54 13.73 14.92 -9.74
C CYS A 54 12.52 15.66 -9.17
N ASP A 55 11.44 15.72 -9.97
CA ASP A 55 10.16 16.28 -9.57
C ASP A 55 9.04 15.28 -9.91
N PRO A 56 8.46 14.62 -8.90
CA PRO A 56 7.30 13.76 -9.08
C PRO A 56 6.05 14.62 -9.24
N ASP A 57 5.32 14.40 -10.33
CA ASP A 57 4.10 15.14 -10.68
C ASP A 57 2.89 14.16 -10.68
N PRO A 58 2.27 13.90 -9.50
CA PRO A 58 1.06 13.10 -9.37
C PRO A 58 -0.17 13.91 -9.79
N GLY A 59 -1.35 13.25 -9.87
CA GLY A 59 -2.63 13.91 -10.16
C GLY A 59 -3.36 13.36 -11.39
N TYR A 60 -2.71 12.55 -12.20
CA TYR A 60 -3.27 12.04 -13.46
C TYR A 60 -4.39 11.00 -13.28
N VAL A 61 -4.50 10.44 -12.10
CA VAL A 61 -5.59 9.51 -11.72
C VAL A 61 -6.43 10.04 -10.56
N HIS A 62 -6.39 11.36 -10.32
CA HIS A 62 -7.24 12.02 -9.33
C HIS A 62 -8.71 11.98 -9.74
N ARG A 63 -9.56 11.47 -8.85
CA ARG A 63 -10.98 11.26 -9.10
C ARG A 63 -11.90 11.98 -8.10
N GLY A 64 -11.32 12.79 -7.21
CA GLY A 64 -12.05 13.58 -6.24
C GLY A 64 -12.77 12.76 -5.16
N GLU A 65 -12.17 11.64 -4.72
CA GLU A 65 -12.78 10.72 -3.74
C GLU A 65 -13.22 11.44 -2.46
N GLU A 66 -12.41 12.34 -1.95
CA GLU A 66 -12.72 13.10 -0.74
C GLU A 66 -13.97 13.97 -0.95
N LYS A 67 -14.04 14.67 -2.08
CA LYS A 67 -15.19 15.55 -2.38
C LYS A 67 -16.46 14.79 -2.68
N MET A 68 -16.34 13.69 -3.42
CA MET A 68 -17.51 12.84 -3.72
C MET A 68 -18.05 12.17 -2.47
N ALA A 69 -17.23 11.86 -1.47
CA ALA A 69 -17.67 11.29 -0.21
C ALA A 69 -18.59 12.23 0.58
N GLU A 70 -18.49 13.54 0.42
CA GLU A 70 -19.34 14.55 1.07
C GLU A 70 -20.80 14.51 0.58
N TYR A 71 -21.05 13.96 -0.62
CA TYR A 71 -22.41 13.85 -1.21
C TYR A 71 -23.09 12.51 -0.93
N ARG A 72 -22.34 11.52 -0.41
CA ARG A 72 -22.84 10.16 -0.15
C ARG A 72 -23.00 9.93 1.35
N ASN A 73 -24.00 9.11 1.72
CA ASN A 73 -24.13 8.72 3.12
C ASN A 73 -23.01 7.75 3.54
N TYR A 74 -22.83 7.58 4.85
CA TYR A 74 -21.76 6.76 5.42
C TYR A 74 -21.71 5.32 4.86
N ILE A 75 -22.84 4.73 4.48
CA ILE A 75 -22.89 3.36 3.94
C ILE A 75 -22.57 3.36 2.43
N THR A 76 -23.13 4.30 1.67
CA THR A 76 -22.91 4.35 0.21
C THR A 76 -21.53 4.85 -0.18
N ASN A 77 -20.73 5.34 0.77
CA ASN A 77 -19.33 5.67 0.57
C ASN A 77 -18.41 4.43 0.48
N ILE A 78 -18.82 3.28 1.04
CA ILE A 78 -17.98 2.08 1.11
C ILE A 78 -17.44 1.67 -0.27
N PRO A 79 -18.26 1.37 -1.29
CA PRO A 79 -17.76 0.95 -2.59
C PRO A 79 -17.00 2.05 -3.34
N HIS A 80 -17.16 3.29 -2.96
CA HIS A 80 -16.43 4.42 -3.52
C HIS A 80 -15.01 4.52 -2.93
N LEU A 81 -14.88 4.44 -1.61
CA LEU A 81 -13.63 4.64 -0.89
C LEU A 81 -12.65 3.45 -0.98
N GLU A 82 -13.11 2.26 -1.37
CA GLU A 82 -12.21 1.11 -1.56
C GLU A 82 -11.45 1.13 -2.90
N ARG A 83 -11.95 1.88 -3.91
CA ARG A 83 -11.44 1.87 -5.28
C ARG A 83 -10.07 2.51 -5.49
N PRO A 84 -9.57 3.45 -4.68
CA PRO A 84 -8.21 3.97 -4.82
C PRO A 84 -7.13 2.91 -4.70
N VAL A 85 -7.36 1.83 -3.95
CA VAL A 85 -6.40 0.72 -3.84
C VAL A 85 -7.11 -0.62 -4.00
N ILE A 86 -7.35 -1.00 -5.24
CA ILE A 86 -8.11 -2.20 -5.58
C ILE A 86 -7.49 -3.50 -5.05
N HIS A 87 -6.18 -3.55 -4.88
CA HIS A 87 -5.47 -4.73 -4.35
C HIS A 87 -5.34 -4.74 -2.82
N ASP A 88 -5.80 -3.68 -2.14
CA ASP A 88 -5.76 -3.54 -0.67
C ASP A 88 -7.06 -2.92 -0.13
N SER A 89 -8.19 -3.33 -0.72
CA SER A 89 -9.51 -2.74 -0.49
C SER A 89 -10.02 -2.88 0.95
N CYS A 90 -9.65 -3.95 1.65
CA CYS A 90 -9.99 -4.11 3.07
C CYS A 90 -9.26 -3.07 3.92
N ASN A 91 -7.95 -2.88 3.71
CA ASN A 91 -7.16 -1.97 4.51
C ASN A 91 -7.51 -0.50 4.28
N ILE A 92 -7.89 -0.10 3.04
CA ILE A 92 -8.30 1.29 2.79
C ILE A 92 -9.65 1.62 3.42
N LEU A 93 -10.55 0.65 3.54
CA LEU A 93 -11.84 0.84 4.22
C LEU A 93 -11.75 0.78 5.75
N TYR A 94 -10.72 0.17 6.30
CA TYR A 94 -10.61 -0.06 7.74
C TYR A 94 -10.68 1.24 8.55
N PRO A 95 -9.84 2.28 8.31
CA PRO A 95 -9.90 3.51 9.09
C PRO A 95 -11.22 4.26 8.91
N TYR A 96 -11.87 4.10 7.75
CA TYR A 96 -13.21 4.64 7.51
C TYR A 96 -14.24 3.99 8.43
N CYS A 97 -14.25 2.65 8.48
CA CYS A 97 -15.20 1.92 9.33
C CYS A 97 -14.99 2.25 10.80
N LEU A 98 -13.74 2.22 11.29
CA LEU A 98 -13.40 2.59 12.65
C LEU A 98 -13.83 4.02 13.00
N GLY A 99 -13.61 4.98 12.10
CA GLY A 99 -14.02 6.38 12.29
C GLY A 99 -15.54 6.55 12.33
N VAL A 100 -16.27 5.89 11.43
CA VAL A 100 -17.74 5.94 11.43
C VAL A 100 -18.32 5.23 12.65
N GLU A 101 -17.73 4.14 13.11
CA GLU A 101 -18.11 3.42 14.32
C GLU A 101 -17.99 4.30 15.56
N GLU A 102 -16.89 5.03 15.68
CA GLU A 102 -16.69 6.01 16.75
C GLU A 102 -17.72 7.15 16.68
N LEU A 103 -17.94 7.73 15.49
CA LEU A 103 -18.95 8.78 15.30
C LEU A 103 -20.38 8.34 15.66
N LEU A 104 -20.69 7.06 15.49
CA LEU A 104 -22.00 6.50 15.76
C LEU A 104 -22.10 5.81 17.11
N GLY A 105 -21.01 5.72 17.88
CA GLY A 105 -20.94 5.02 19.17
C GLY A 105 -21.27 3.52 19.05
N LEU A 106 -20.76 2.87 17.99
CA LEU A 106 -21.05 1.44 17.72
C LEU A 106 -20.01 0.54 18.38
N GLU A 107 -20.48 -0.48 19.06
CA GLU A 107 -19.62 -1.57 19.55
C GLU A 107 -19.62 -2.72 18.54
N VAL A 108 -18.48 -2.94 17.90
CA VAL A 108 -18.29 -4.03 16.92
C VAL A 108 -18.25 -5.37 17.65
N PRO A 109 -19.01 -6.38 17.19
CA PRO A 109 -18.95 -7.72 17.77
C PRO A 109 -17.55 -8.32 17.72
N GLU A 110 -17.15 -9.00 18.78
CA GLU A 110 -15.81 -9.56 18.93
C GLU A 110 -15.42 -10.47 17.76
N ARG A 111 -16.29 -11.41 17.37
CA ARG A 111 -16.05 -12.27 16.21
C ARG A 111 -15.75 -11.48 14.94
N ALA A 112 -16.44 -10.37 14.71
CA ALA A 112 -16.21 -9.51 13.54
C ALA A 112 -14.83 -8.86 13.56
N LYS A 113 -14.32 -8.47 14.71
CA LYS A 113 -12.97 -7.90 14.87
C LYS A 113 -11.90 -8.88 14.43
N TYR A 114 -11.98 -10.16 14.86
CA TYR A 114 -11.05 -11.21 14.43
C TYR A 114 -11.11 -11.45 12.92
N ILE A 115 -12.32 -11.51 12.36
CA ILE A 115 -12.49 -11.73 10.91
C ILE A 115 -11.94 -10.55 10.11
N ARG A 116 -12.10 -9.30 10.59
CA ARG A 116 -11.49 -8.11 9.98
C ARG A 116 -9.96 -8.22 9.98
N VAL A 117 -9.35 -8.64 11.08
CA VAL A 117 -7.90 -8.83 11.15
C VAL A 117 -7.44 -9.90 10.16
N ILE A 118 -8.12 -11.04 10.07
CA ILE A 118 -7.81 -12.09 9.09
C ILE A 118 -7.91 -11.54 7.66
N ALA A 119 -9.00 -10.88 7.31
CA ALA A 119 -9.21 -10.31 5.97
C ALA A 119 -8.18 -9.22 5.64
N SER A 120 -7.82 -8.38 6.61
CA SER A 120 -6.81 -7.34 6.48
C SER A 120 -5.43 -7.92 6.16
N GLU A 121 -5.01 -8.96 6.89
CA GLU A 121 -3.69 -9.57 6.69
C GLU A 121 -3.64 -10.42 5.39
N LEU A 122 -4.72 -11.11 5.01
CA LEU A 122 -4.83 -11.74 3.69
C LEU A 122 -4.70 -10.70 2.58
N ASN A 123 -5.40 -9.58 2.71
CA ASN A 123 -5.37 -8.51 1.71
C ASN A 123 -4.00 -7.81 1.66
N ARG A 124 -3.30 -7.66 2.79
CA ARG A 124 -1.91 -7.21 2.85
C ARG A 124 -0.99 -8.14 2.05
N CYS A 125 -1.13 -9.45 2.19
CA CYS A 125 -0.37 -10.42 1.39
C CYS A 125 -0.68 -10.27 -0.10
N VAL A 126 -1.95 -10.13 -0.50
CA VAL A 126 -2.37 -9.91 -1.89
C VAL A 126 -1.71 -8.67 -2.49
N TYR A 127 -1.72 -7.56 -1.75
CA TYR A 127 -1.07 -6.33 -2.19
C TYR A 127 0.45 -6.48 -2.30
N THR A 128 1.07 -7.02 -1.25
CA THR A 128 2.54 -7.13 -1.19
C THR A 128 3.08 -8.03 -2.30
N GLN A 129 2.39 -9.14 -2.62
CA GLN A 129 2.77 -10.01 -3.73
C GLN A 129 2.64 -9.31 -5.09
N TYR A 130 1.56 -8.56 -5.29
CA TYR A 130 1.41 -7.75 -6.50
C TYR A 130 2.54 -6.73 -6.63
N TRP A 131 2.82 -5.99 -5.56
CA TRP A 131 3.92 -5.02 -5.53
C TRP A 131 5.28 -5.69 -5.79
N LEU A 132 5.56 -6.83 -5.16
CA LEU A 132 6.81 -7.58 -5.33
C LEU A 132 6.98 -8.08 -6.77
N ALA A 133 5.90 -8.53 -7.40
CA ALA A 133 5.91 -8.92 -8.81
C ALA A 133 6.29 -7.73 -9.72
N ILE A 134 5.67 -6.57 -9.51
CA ILE A 134 5.98 -5.35 -10.27
C ILE A 134 7.42 -4.90 -10.02
N TYR A 135 7.88 -4.94 -8.77
CA TYR A 135 9.28 -4.64 -8.44
C TYR A 135 10.25 -5.58 -9.15
N GLY A 136 9.96 -6.88 -9.14
CA GLY A 136 10.76 -7.89 -9.85
C GLY A 136 10.90 -7.63 -11.34
N ILE A 137 9.79 -7.35 -12.05
CA ILE A 137 9.85 -7.11 -13.49
C ILE A 137 10.62 -5.82 -13.84
N PHE A 138 10.50 -4.76 -13.03
CA PHE A 138 11.26 -3.52 -13.26
C PHE A 138 12.76 -3.66 -12.97
N LEU A 139 13.15 -4.67 -12.20
CA LEU A 139 14.55 -5.07 -12.03
C LEU A 139 15.03 -6.08 -13.07
N GLY A 140 14.19 -6.45 -14.04
CA GLY A 140 14.48 -7.39 -15.11
C GLY A 140 14.35 -8.86 -14.71
N HIS A 141 13.66 -9.17 -13.60
CA HIS A 141 13.53 -10.53 -13.06
C HIS A 141 12.13 -11.10 -13.32
N SER A 142 11.91 -11.70 -14.49
CA SER A 142 10.58 -12.20 -14.90
C SER A 142 10.04 -13.32 -14.00
N THR A 143 10.89 -14.18 -13.43
CA THR A 143 10.47 -15.22 -12.48
C THR A 143 9.81 -14.59 -11.24
N MET A 144 10.37 -13.48 -10.73
CA MET A 144 9.77 -12.74 -9.61
C MET A 144 8.57 -11.89 -10.00
N PHE A 145 8.24 -11.79 -11.27
CA PHE A 145 6.90 -11.36 -11.67
C PHE A 145 5.91 -12.53 -11.63
N MET A 146 6.27 -13.68 -12.21
CA MET A 146 5.37 -14.82 -12.39
C MET A 146 5.01 -15.52 -11.08
N TRP A 147 6.00 -15.78 -10.21
CA TRP A 147 5.78 -16.54 -8.98
C TRP A 147 4.87 -15.83 -7.99
N PRO A 148 5.14 -14.57 -7.57
CA PRO A 148 4.23 -13.87 -6.66
C PRO A 148 2.83 -13.69 -7.25
N MET A 149 2.70 -13.47 -8.58
CA MET A 149 1.37 -13.36 -9.21
C MET A 149 0.61 -14.69 -9.15
N GLY A 150 1.28 -15.83 -9.30
CA GLY A 150 0.66 -17.14 -9.15
C GLY A 150 0.30 -17.47 -7.69
N ASP A 151 1.23 -17.26 -6.77
CA ASP A 151 1.00 -17.54 -5.34
C ASP A 151 -0.02 -16.58 -4.70
N ARG A 152 -0.18 -15.37 -5.24
CA ARG A 152 -1.20 -14.39 -4.86
C ARG A 152 -2.63 -14.94 -5.01
N GLU A 153 -2.86 -15.79 -5.99
CA GLU A 153 -4.17 -16.39 -6.23
C GLU A 153 -4.67 -17.20 -5.03
N LEU A 154 -3.77 -17.83 -4.26
CA LEU A 154 -4.14 -18.55 -3.04
C LEU A 154 -4.80 -17.64 -2.01
N MET A 155 -4.26 -16.41 -1.85
CA MET A 155 -4.81 -15.43 -0.90
C MET A 155 -6.10 -14.81 -1.45
N ILE A 156 -6.18 -14.57 -2.76
CA ILE A 156 -7.40 -14.09 -3.42
C ILE A 156 -8.54 -15.12 -3.29
N ASP A 157 -8.26 -16.40 -3.45
CA ASP A 157 -9.28 -17.45 -3.30
C ASP A 157 -9.84 -17.51 -1.87
N LEU A 158 -9.02 -17.23 -0.85
CA LEU A 158 -9.49 -17.10 0.52
C LEU A 158 -10.40 -15.88 0.70
N LEU A 159 -9.98 -14.72 0.16
CA LEU A 159 -10.79 -13.51 0.19
C LEU A 159 -12.10 -13.68 -0.58
N ASP A 160 -12.07 -14.34 -1.74
CA ASP A 160 -13.29 -14.65 -2.51
C ASP A 160 -14.26 -15.53 -1.71
N LYS A 161 -13.77 -16.57 -1.04
CA LYS A 161 -14.58 -17.40 -0.15
C LYS A 161 -15.21 -16.62 1.01
N MET A 162 -14.49 -15.64 1.57
CA MET A 162 -15.00 -14.79 2.66
C MET A 162 -16.02 -13.76 2.17
N THR A 163 -15.73 -13.14 1.04
CA THR A 163 -16.38 -11.90 0.61
C THR A 163 -17.29 -12.07 -0.60
N GLY A 164 -17.11 -13.14 -1.39
CA GLY A 164 -17.76 -13.34 -2.67
C GLY A 164 -17.21 -12.47 -3.81
N ALA A 165 -16.01 -11.89 -3.61
CA ALA A 165 -15.37 -11.04 -4.61
C ALA A 165 -13.85 -11.24 -4.59
N ARG A 166 -13.24 -11.31 -5.77
CA ARG A 166 -11.79 -11.45 -5.93
C ARG A 166 -11.04 -10.14 -5.75
N VAL A 167 -11.72 -9.02 -6.00
CA VAL A 167 -11.18 -7.65 -5.97
C VAL A 167 -12.31 -6.71 -5.52
N THR A 168 -11.99 -5.65 -4.80
CA THR A 168 -12.98 -4.68 -4.29
C THR A 168 -14.11 -5.37 -3.52
N HIS A 169 -13.79 -5.75 -2.31
CA HIS A 169 -14.59 -6.69 -1.52
C HIS A 169 -15.83 -6.06 -0.89
N ALA A 170 -15.85 -4.74 -0.62
CA ALA A 170 -16.87 -4.04 0.16
C ALA A 170 -17.29 -4.86 1.41
N TYR A 171 -16.30 -5.49 2.06
CA TYR A 171 -16.52 -6.47 3.11
C TYR A 171 -16.63 -5.83 4.48
N PHE A 172 -15.77 -4.84 4.77
CA PHE A 172 -15.86 -4.06 5.98
C PHE A 172 -17.00 -3.06 5.87
N VAL A 173 -17.84 -3.07 6.87
CA VAL A 173 -18.96 -2.14 6.99
C VAL A 173 -18.97 -1.57 8.41
N PRO A 174 -19.42 -0.32 8.62
CA PRO A 174 -19.57 0.20 9.96
C PRO A 174 -20.42 -0.73 10.84
N GLY A 175 -19.88 -1.07 12.01
CA GLY A 175 -20.49 -2.01 12.93
C GLY A 175 -20.14 -3.48 12.69
N GLY A 176 -19.18 -3.80 11.81
CA GLY A 176 -18.68 -5.16 11.60
C GLY A 176 -18.32 -5.51 10.17
N ILE A 177 -18.78 -6.66 9.70
CA ILE A 177 -18.53 -7.18 8.34
C ILE A 177 -19.85 -7.56 7.67
N ARG A 178 -19.81 -7.67 6.33
CA ARG A 178 -21.02 -7.93 5.52
C ARG A 178 -21.63 -9.29 5.79
N ASN A 179 -20.84 -10.33 5.89
CA ASN A 179 -21.25 -11.73 6.13
C ASN A 179 -20.16 -12.48 6.89
N ASP A 180 -20.55 -13.55 7.59
CA ASP A 180 -19.63 -14.44 8.30
C ASP A 180 -18.80 -15.29 7.31
N ILE A 181 -17.72 -15.87 7.79
CA ILE A 181 -16.90 -16.82 7.03
C ILE A 181 -17.67 -18.13 6.78
N PRO A 182 -17.46 -18.77 5.61
CA PRO A 182 -18.15 -20.03 5.31
C PRO A 182 -17.68 -21.20 6.19
N PRO A 183 -18.47 -22.26 6.31
CA PRO A 183 -18.05 -23.48 6.98
C PRO A 183 -16.71 -24.02 6.41
N ASN A 184 -15.88 -24.60 7.28
CA ASN A 184 -14.55 -25.14 6.94
C ASN A 184 -13.52 -24.11 6.42
N PHE A 185 -13.83 -22.81 6.51
CA PHE A 185 -12.89 -21.76 6.09
C PHE A 185 -11.58 -21.83 6.88
N GLU A 186 -11.64 -22.05 8.17
CA GLU A 186 -10.47 -22.09 9.06
C GLU A 186 -9.44 -23.13 8.57
N ASP A 187 -9.87 -24.37 8.27
CA ASP A 187 -9.00 -25.44 7.80
C ASP A 187 -8.40 -25.13 6.41
N VAL A 188 -9.20 -24.58 5.52
CA VAL A 188 -8.74 -24.18 4.17
C VAL A 188 -7.70 -23.07 4.29
N CYS A 189 -7.99 -22.06 5.10
CA CYS A 189 -7.11 -20.93 5.32
C CYS A 189 -5.76 -21.37 5.92
N LEU A 190 -5.76 -22.21 6.95
CA LEU A 190 -4.54 -22.74 7.56
C LEU A 190 -3.67 -23.52 6.55
N ARG A 191 -4.27 -24.37 5.72
CA ARG A 191 -3.52 -25.09 4.68
C ARG A 191 -2.89 -24.16 3.66
N GLN A 192 -3.64 -23.17 3.17
CA GLN A 192 -3.13 -22.22 2.17
C GLN A 192 -2.06 -21.29 2.75
N VAL A 193 -2.26 -20.78 3.97
CA VAL A 193 -1.27 -19.92 4.65
C VAL A 193 0.03 -20.67 4.92
N ASN A 194 -0.03 -21.95 5.32
CA ASN A 194 1.15 -22.78 5.53
C ASN A 194 1.90 -23.08 4.22
N TYR A 195 1.18 -23.33 3.15
CA TYR A 195 1.79 -23.49 1.82
C TYR A 195 2.42 -22.18 1.35
N PHE A 196 1.71 -21.08 1.51
CA PHE A 196 2.21 -19.74 1.14
C PHE A 196 3.49 -19.36 1.87
N GLU A 197 3.56 -19.60 3.19
CA GLU A 197 4.79 -19.36 3.95
C GLU A 197 5.98 -20.19 3.44
N LYS A 198 5.75 -21.42 2.99
CA LYS A 198 6.78 -22.22 2.34
C LYS A 198 7.26 -21.55 1.04
N ARG A 199 6.33 -21.06 0.21
CA ARG A 199 6.66 -20.32 -1.03
C ARG A 199 7.46 -19.05 -0.75
N LEU A 200 7.11 -18.31 0.30
CA LEU A 200 7.86 -17.11 0.68
C LEU A 200 9.34 -17.40 0.99
N LYS A 201 9.66 -18.56 1.55
CA LYS A 201 11.06 -18.97 1.80
C LYS A 201 11.82 -19.19 0.48
N GLU A 202 11.16 -19.76 -0.52
CA GLU A 202 11.75 -19.97 -1.85
C GLU A 202 12.06 -18.63 -2.56
N TYR A 203 11.37 -17.55 -2.21
CA TYR A 203 11.68 -16.20 -2.75
C TYR A 203 13.01 -15.67 -2.24
N ALA A 204 13.50 -16.09 -1.07
CA ALA A 204 14.83 -15.73 -0.61
C ALA A 204 15.88 -16.22 -1.60
N ASP A 205 15.88 -17.51 -1.91
CA ASP A 205 16.87 -18.15 -2.77
C ASP A 205 16.89 -17.56 -4.18
N VAL A 206 15.70 -17.29 -4.74
CA VAL A 206 15.56 -16.88 -6.15
C VAL A 206 15.76 -15.37 -6.33
N PHE A 207 15.41 -14.57 -5.33
CA PHE A 207 15.35 -13.11 -5.46
C PHE A 207 16.24 -12.40 -4.43
N TYR A 208 15.96 -12.52 -3.13
CA TYR A 208 16.65 -11.70 -2.12
C TYR A 208 18.11 -12.07 -1.92
N ASP A 209 18.48 -13.34 -2.09
CA ASP A 209 19.87 -13.81 -2.00
C ASP A 209 20.58 -13.83 -3.37
N ASN A 210 19.90 -13.33 -4.42
CA ASN A 210 20.47 -13.22 -5.75
C ASN A 210 21.51 -12.09 -5.82
N PRO A 211 22.77 -12.39 -6.19
CA PRO A 211 23.84 -11.37 -6.26
C PRO A 211 23.52 -10.20 -7.20
N ILE A 212 22.77 -10.44 -8.28
CA ILE A 212 22.36 -9.40 -9.24
C ILE A 212 21.38 -8.43 -8.57
N LEU A 213 20.38 -8.93 -7.84
CA LEU A 213 19.48 -8.08 -7.09
C LEU A 213 20.23 -7.25 -6.04
N ILE A 214 21.08 -7.92 -5.26
CA ILE A 214 21.88 -7.26 -4.22
C ILE A 214 22.71 -6.13 -4.83
N SER A 215 23.43 -6.39 -5.92
CA SER A 215 24.26 -5.36 -6.59
C SER A 215 23.47 -4.19 -7.17
N ARG A 216 22.20 -4.39 -7.49
CA ARG A 216 21.29 -3.37 -8.07
C ARG A 216 20.57 -2.53 -7.02
N THR A 217 20.43 -3.02 -5.80
CA THR A 217 19.53 -2.42 -4.80
C THR A 217 20.22 -2.05 -3.50
N LYS A 218 21.31 -2.76 -3.16
CA LYS A 218 22.09 -2.44 -1.97
C LYS A 218 22.88 -1.15 -2.19
N ASP A 219 22.98 -0.34 -1.15
CA ASP A 219 23.64 0.96 -1.16
C ASP A 219 23.09 1.93 -2.24
N THR A 220 21.85 1.73 -2.70
CA THR A 220 21.20 2.52 -3.75
C THR A 220 19.99 3.25 -3.17
N GLY A 221 19.92 4.58 -3.38
CA GLY A 221 18.84 5.43 -2.87
C GLY A 221 18.73 5.35 -1.35
N ILE A 222 19.79 5.67 -0.63
CA ILE A 222 19.87 5.58 0.84
C ILE A 222 19.03 6.70 1.46
N LEU A 223 18.16 6.34 2.39
CA LEU A 223 17.41 7.27 3.23
C LEU A 223 17.87 7.14 4.68
N SER A 224 18.48 8.19 5.20
CA SER A 224 18.94 8.21 6.60
C SER A 224 17.73 8.14 7.56
N ARG A 225 17.98 7.67 8.79
CA ARG A 225 16.94 7.66 9.83
C ARG A 225 16.38 9.07 10.10
N GLU A 226 17.25 10.07 10.10
CA GLU A 226 16.89 11.46 10.36
C GLU A 226 16.01 12.01 9.23
N ASP A 227 16.39 11.79 7.97
CA ASP A 227 15.63 12.25 6.81
C ASP A 227 14.30 11.50 6.68
N ALA A 228 14.26 10.19 6.98
CA ALA A 228 13.03 9.42 7.00
C ALA A 228 11.98 10.01 7.96
N ILE A 229 12.42 10.41 9.15
CA ILE A 229 11.57 11.07 10.15
C ILE A 229 11.19 12.49 9.70
N LYS A 230 12.16 13.27 9.25
CA LYS A 230 11.96 14.66 8.80
C LYS A 230 11.00 14.76 7.61
N LEU A 231 11.10 13.85 6.66
CA LEU A 231 10.21 13.79 5.50
C LEU A 231 8.84 13.17 5.83
N GLY A 232 8.67 12.58 7.02
CA GLY A 232 7.41 12.00 7.45
C GLY A 232 7.04 10.71 6.67
N THR A 233 8.05 9.95 6.23
CA THR A 233 7.83 8.66 5.55
C THR A 233 7.19 7.64 6.48
N THR A 234 6.62 6.58 5.94
CA THR A 234 5.87 5.60 6.71
C THR A 234 6.02 4.18 6.16
N GLY A 235 5.60 3.19 6.95
CA GLY A 235 5.62 1.78 6.56
C GLY A 235 7.02 1.24 6.33
N SER A 236 7.19 0.45 5.28
CA SER A 236 8.48 -0.18 4.95
C SER A 236 9.60 0.84 4.69
N VAL A 237 9.28 2.01 4.14
CA VAL A 237 10.26 3.08 3.87
C VAL A 237 10.85 3.60 5.18
N LEU A 238 10.02 3.89 6.17
CA LEU A 238 10.45 4.36 7.49
C LEU A 238 11.21 3.27 8.25
N ARG A 239 10.70 2.03 8.24
CA ARG A 239 11.28 0.91 8.96
C ARG A 239 12.61 0.43 8.36
N ALA A 240 12.82 0.59 7.05
CA ALA A 240 14.11 0.34 6.41
C ALA A 240 15.22 1.28 6.88
N SER A 241 14.86 2.46 7.38
CA SER A 241 15.76 3.47 7.94
C SER A 241 15.95 3.36 9.46
N GLY A 242 15.63 2.23 10.07
CA GLY A 242 15.88 1.96 11.49
C GLY A 242 14.85 2.52 12.47
N VAL A 243 13.65 2.89 12.02
CA VAL A 243 12.59 3.40 12.89
C VAL A 243 11.57 2.31 13.18
N ASP A 244 11.49 1.86 14.44
CA ASP A 244 10.49 0.89 14.90
C ASP A 244 9.12 1.55 15.07
N PHE A 245 8.36 1.59 13.99
CA PHE A 245 7.01 2.12 13.98
C PHE A 245 6.08 1.27 13.13
N ASP A 246 5.07 0.71 13.77
CA ASP A 246 3.95 -0.02 13.17
C ASP A 246 2.69 0.33 13.95
N ILE A 247 1.64 0.80 13.28
CA ILE A 247 0.42 1.26 13.93
C ILE A 247 -0.29 0.12 14.66
N ARG A 248 -0.20 -1.11 14.13
CA ARG A 248 -0.78 -2.29 14.78
C ARG A 248 -0.22 -2.54 16.18
N LYS A 249 1.02 -2.06 16.45
CA LYS A 249 1.70 -2.15 17.76
C LYS A 249 1.60 -0.87 18.57
N LYS A 250 1.71 0.30 17.94
CA LYS A 250 1.78 1.60 18.63
C LYS A 250 0.40 2.17 18.97
N GLU A 251 -0.59 1.88 18.15
CA GLU A 251 -1.98 2.32 18.27
C GLU A 251 -2.91 1.17 17.85
N PRO A 252 -2.92 0.07 18.62
CA PRO A 252 -3.66 -1.13 18.25
C PRO A 252 -5.15 -0.83 18.06
N TYR A 253 -5.75 -1.49 17.09
CA TYR A 253 -7.17 -1.41 16.74
C TYR A 253 -7.75 -2.81 16.63
N ASP A 254 -9.07 -2.93 16.82
CA ASP A 254 -9.78 -4.21 16.93
C ASP A 254 -9.04 -5.16 17.91
N VAL A 255 -8.51 -6.29 17.44
CA VAL A 255 -7.83 -7.29 18.26
C VAL A 255 -6.33 -7.40 18.00
N TYR A 256 -5.70 -6.41 17.36
CA TYR A 256 -4.25 -6.48 17.09
C TYR A 256 -3.39 -6.49 18.34
N GLU A 257 -3.86 -5.91 19.45
CA GLU A 257 -3.16 -5.95 20.76
C GLU A 257 -2.99 -7.39 21.27
N GLU A 258 -3.91 -8.28 20.91
CA GLU A 258 -3.89 -9.68 21.31
C GLU A 258 -2.99 -10.55 20.41
N MET A 259 -2.57 -10.03 19.26
CA MET A 259 -1.82 -10.81 18.25
C MET A 259 -0.33 -10.85 18.57
N ASP A 260 0.24 -12.05 18.46
CA ASP A 260 1.70 -12.24 18.58
C ASP A 260 2.37 -12.10 17.22
N PHE A 261 3.05 -10.97 17.01
CA PHE A 261 3.86 -10.68 15.81
C PHE A 261 4.97 -9.69 16.11
N GLN A 262 5.93 -9.54 15.24
CA GLN A 262 7.05 -8.62 15.38
C GLN A 262 7.01 -7.51 14.33
N THR A 263 7.57 -6.35 14.66
CA THR A 263 7.81 -5.29 13.69
C THR A 263 9.17 -5.54 13.02
N ASN A 264 9.17 -5.73 11.70
CA ASN A 264 10.42 -5.87 10.95
C ASN A 264 11.07 -4.49 10.73
N VAL A 265 12.32 -4.36 11.16
CA VAL A 265 13.11 -3.12 11.06
C VAL A 265 14.49 -3.46 10.53
N LEU A 266 14.94 -2.72 9.54
CA LEU A 266 16.31 -2.74 9.00
C LEU A 266 16.93 -1.36 9.15
N LYS A 267 18.23 -1.22 9.02
CA LYS A 267 18.95 0.05 9.30
C LYS A 267 19.64 0.66 8.09
N GLU A 268 19.75 -0.11 7.02
CA GLU A 268 20.51 0.24 5.82
C GLU A 268 19.89 1.41 5.05
N GLY A 269 18.57 1.56 5.11
CA GLY A 269 17.85 2.66 4.47
C GLY A 269 17.89 2.65 2.94
N ASP A 270 18.42 1.60 2.31
CA ASP A 270 18.58 1.47 0.87
C ASP A 270 17.36 0.79 0.20
N SER A 271 17.40 0.68 -1.11
CA SER A 271 16.32 0.04 -1.89
C SER A 271 16.18 -1.44 -1.57
N TYR A 272 17.28 -2.13 -1.19
CA TYR A 272 17.24 -3.52 -0.76
C TYR A 272 16.46 -3.67 0.54
N ALA A 273 16.80 -2.90 1.56
CA ALA A 273 16.12 -2.92 2.86
C ALA A 273 14.62 -2.56 2.73
N ARG A 274 14.29 -1.52 1.92
CA ARG A 274 12.90 -1.14 1.66
C ARG A 274 12.10 -2.24 0.97
N SER A 275 12.73 -3.02 0.10
CA SER A 275 12.06 -4.13 -0.58
C SER A 275 11.93 -5.37 0.30
N LYS A 276 12.89 -5.60 1.20
CA LYS A 276 12.94 -6.79 2.05
C LYS A 276 11.91 -6.76 3.18
N ILE A 277 11.63 -5.59 3.74
CA ILE A 277 10.65 -5.45 4.84
C ILE A 277 9.25 -5.94 4.45
N PRO A 278 8.62 -5.56 3.32
CA PRO A 278 7.31 -6.07 2.95
C PRO A 278 7.29 -7.61 2.78
N TRP A 279 8.38 -8.20 2.29
CA TRP A 279 8.51 -9.65 2.22
C TRP A 279 8.53 -10.30 3.61
N LEU A 280 9.30 -9.74 4.56
CA LEU A 280 9.31 -10.19 5.95
C LEU A 280 7.95 -10.00 6.63
N ASP A 281 7.26 -8.91 6.34
CA ASP A 281 5.92 -8.63 6.88
C ASP A 281 4.87 -9.67 6.45
N MET A 282 5.03 -10.33 5.31
CA MET A 282 4.14 -11.42 4.91
C MET A 282 4.25 -12.64 5.82
N PHE A 283 5.43 -12.94 6.40
CA PHE A 283 5.56 -13.98 7.42
C PHE A 283 4.81 -13.61 8.70
N GLU A 284 4.89 -12.33 9.11
CA GLU A 284 4.15 -11.86 10.27
C GLU A 284 2.64 -11.85 9.99
N SER A 285 2.19 -11.51 8.78
CA SER A 285 0.78 -11.67 8.38
C SER A 285 0.31 -13.12 8.49
N CYS A 286 1.11 -14.09 8.05
CA CYS A 286 0.80 -15.52 8.23
C CYS A 286 0.69 -15.89 9.72
N ARG A 287 1.55 -15.35 10.58
CA ARG A 287 1.51 -15.56 12.03
C ARG A 287 0.24 -14.98 12.64
N ILE A 288 -0.09 -13.73 12.31
CA ILE A 288 -1.31 -13.05 12.77
C ILE A 288 -2.57 -13.82 12.35
N ILE A 289 -2.65 -14.27 11.10
CA ILE A 289 -3.80 -15.04 10.59
C ILE A 289 -3.99 -16.33 11.41
N ARG A 290 -2.92 -17.09 11.68
CA ARG A 290 -3.00 -18.32 12.49
C ARG A 290 -3.45 -18.02 13.92
N ASP A 291 -2.89 -16.98 14.53
CA ASP A 291 -3.23 -16.60 15.90
C ASP A 291 -4.68 -16.12 15.99
N ALA A 292 -5.12 -15.28 15.04
CA ALA A 292 -6.50 -14.82 14.96
C ALA A 292 -7.50 -15.98 14.76
N LEU A 293 -7.22 -16.94 13.87
CA LEU A 293 -8.07 -18.13 13.68
C LEU A 293 -8.19 -18.97 14.96
N LYS A 294 -7.09 -19.07 15.71
CA LYS A 294 -7.07 -19.83 16.97
C LYS A 294 -7.88 -19.15 18.08
N LYS A 295 -7.80 -17.83 18.18
CA LYS A 295 -8.44 -17.04 19.25
C LYS A 295 -9.88 -16.63 18.93
N MET A 296 -10.25 -16.62 17.67
CA MET A 296 -11.57 -16.19 17.21
C MET A 296 -12.71 -16.96 17.88
N PRO A 297 -13.74 -16.31 18.41
CA PRO A 297 -14.96 -16.97 18.91
C PRO A 297 -15.61 -17.85 17.82
N LYS A 298 -16.00 -19.08 18.17
CA LYS A 298 -16.56 -20.05 17.22
C LYS A 298 -17.95 -19.68 16.69
N SER A 299 -18.67 -18.82 17.41
CA SER A 299 -20.00 -18.31 17.03
C SER A 299 -20.18 -16.91 17.57
N GLY A 300 -21.13 -16.18 17.01
CA GLY A 300 -21.47 -14.83 17.44
C GLY A 300 -21.99 -13.96 16.29
N SER A 301 -22.50 -12.79 16.63
CA SER A 301 -22.86 -11.80 15.63
C SER A 301 -21.60 -11.28 14.92
N VAL A 302 -21.72 -10.97 13.65
CA VAL A 302 -20.64 -10.36 12.86
C VAL A 302 -20.94 -8.93 12.44
N ARG A 303 -22.11 -8.40 12.84
CA ARG A 303 -22.50 -7.03 12.50
C ARG A 303 -23.59 -6.51 13.44
N VAL A 304 -23.48 -5.23 13.77
CA VAL A 304 -24.56 -4.47 14.43
C VAL A 304 -25.61 -4.04 13.40
N LYS A 305 -26.86 -4.09 13.75
CA LYS A 305 -27.95 -3.54 12.92
C LYS A 305 -27.85 -2.03 12.84
N LEU A 306 -27.71 -1.48 11.66
CA LEU A 306 -27.71 -0.05 11.38
C LEU A 306 -28.97 0.39 10.62
N LYS A 307 -29.38 1.65 10.86
CA LYS A 307 -30.34 2.32 9.98
C LYS A 307 -29.72 2.54 8.60
N PRO A 308 -30.47 2.53 7.50
CA PRO A 308 -29.93 2.75 6.14
C PRO A 308 -29.22 4.10 5.95
N LYS A 309 -29.59 5.11 6.73
CA LYS A 309 -28.98 6.45 6.74
C LYS A 309 -28.66 6.83 8.18
N PRO A 310 -27.59 6.27 8.79
CA PRO A 310 -27.21 6.62 10.13
C PRO A 310 -26.75 8.07 10.17
N LYS A 311 -26.99 8.75 11.27
CA LYS A 311 -26.58 10.14 11.50
C LYS A 311 -25.55 10.15 12.61
N GLY A 312 -24.37 10.69 12.33
CA GLY A 312 -23.37 10.99 13.37
C GLY A 312 -23.77 12.18 14.23
N GLY A 313 -23.09 12.37 15.35
CA GLY A 313 -23.17 13.61 16.14
C GLY A 313 -22.51 14.81 15.42
N ASP A 314 -22.56 15.99 16.01
CA ASP A 314 -21.74 17.14 15.57
C ASP A 314 -20.34 17.01 16.20
N THR A 315 -19.48 16.27 15.55
CA THR A 315 -18.15 15.92 16.05
C THR A 315 -17.22 15.52 14.91
N GLU A 316 -15.95 15.33 15.21
CA GLU A 316 -14.91 14.92 14.27
C GLU A 316 -14.08 13.78 14.85
N VAL A 317 -13.58 12.91 13.99
CA VAL A 317 -12.74 11.78 14.37
C VAL A 317 -11.59 11.60 13.38
N TYR A 318 -10.47 11.10 13.89
CA TYR A 318 -9.35 10.65 13.08
C TYR A 318 -8.97 9.22 13.49
N ARG A 319 -9.03 8.30 12.54
CA ARG A 319 -8.57 6.92 12.73
C ARG A 319 -7.54 6.56 11.69
N ARG A 320 -6.54 5.78 12.10
CA ARG A 320 -5.51 5.27 11.19
C ARG A 320 -5.21 3.81 11.45
N VAL A 321 -4.74 3.15 10.41
CA VAL A 321 -4.36 1.73 10.40
C VAL A 321 -3.03 1.55 9.67
N GLU A 322 -2.40 0.41 9.85
CA GLU A 322 -1.23 0.02 9.05
C GLU A 322 -1.72 -0.73 7.80
N SER A 323 -1.61 -0.10 6.62
CA SER A 323 -1.84 -0.76 5.33
C SER A 323 -0.58 -1.49 4.84
N GLY A 324 -0.65 -2.20 3.72
CA GLY A 324 0.51 -2.84 3.10
C GLY A 324 1.62 -1.86 2.69
N ARG A 325 1.31 -0.55 2.63
CA ARG A 325 2.24 0.54 2.26
C ARG A 325 2.68 1.39 3.44
N GLY A 326 1.99 1.28 4.57
CA GLY A 326 2.25 2.06 5.78
C GLY A 326 1.00 2.72 6.36
N SER A 327 1.19 3.79 7.11
CA SER A 327 0.14 4.50 7.84
C SER A 327 -0.91 5.11 6.91
N LEU A 328 -2.12 4.59 6.97
CA LEU A 328 -3.30 5.05 6.26
C LEU A 328 -4.33 5.60 7.26
N GLY A 329 -4.73 6.85 7.11
CA GLY A 329 -5.65 7.50 8.02
C GLY A 329 -6.83 8.16 7.32
N MET A 330 -7.96 8.25 8.02
CA MET A 330 -9.13 9.01 7.60
C MET A 330 -9.59 9.95 8.71
N TYR A 331 -9.75 11.22 8.34
CA TYR A 331 -10.34 12.25 9.18
C TYR A 331 -11.73 12.56 8.67
N ILE A 332 -12.72 12.44 9.54
CA ILE A 332 -14.13 12.55 9.21
C ILE A 332 -14.76 13.62 10.10
N VAL A 333 -15.36 14.63 9.51
CA VAL A 333 -16.15 15.65 10.20
C VAL A 333 -17.63 15.35 9.97
N SER A 334 -18.39 15.22 11.04
CA SER A 334 -19.86 15.06 11.01
C SER A 334 -20.54 16.34 11.53
N ARG A 335 -21.69 16.67 10.98
CA ARG A 335 -22.58 17.79 11.38
C ARG A 335 -24.00 17.29 11.61
N GLY A 336 -24.16 16.08 12.17
CA GLY A 336 -25.47 15.50 12.45
C GLY A 336 -26.26 15.08 11.22
N LEU A 337 -25.61 15.01 10.04
CA LEU A 337 -26.22 14.61 8.78
C LEU A 337 -25.89 13.14 8.46
N PRO A 338 -26.63 12.49 7.54
CA PRO A 338 -26.33 11.12 7.12
C PRO A 338 -25.04 10.98 6.29
N GLN A 339 -24.48 12.06 5.79
CA GLN A 339 -23.21 12.14 5.05
C GLN A 339 -22.16 12.89 5.87
N PRO A 340 -20.87 12.64 5.65
CA PRO A 340 -19.81 13.44 6.24
C PRO A 340 -19.88 14.88 5.70
N TYR A 341 -19.65 15.86 6.57
CA TYR A 341 -19.44 17.25 6.17
C TYR A 341 -18.09 17.41 5.46
N ARG A 342 -17.07 16.70 5.94
CA ARG A 342 -15.74 16.61 5.33
C ARG A 342 -15.16 15.22 5.54
N LEU A 343 -14.54 14.69 4.50
CA LEU A 343 -13.67 13.52 4.56
C LEU A 343 -12.28 13.91 4.05
N LYS A 344 -11.23 13.56 4.80
CA LYS A 344 -9.84 13.68 4.39
C LYS A 344 -9.15 12.34 4.50
N ILE A 345 -8.44 11.94 3.43
CA ILE A 345 -7.72 10.67 3.36
C ILE A 345 -6.22 10.95 3.43
N SER A 346 -5.56 10.46 4.46
CA SER A 346 -4.12 10.56 4.64
C SER A 346 -3.46 9.24 4.24
N VAL A 347 -2.84 9.20 3.07
CA VAL A 347 -2.36 7.98 2.44
C VAL A 347 -0.83 7.84 2.52
N PRO A 348 -0.32 6.60 2.70
CA PRO A 348 1.12 6.36 2.77
C PRO A 348 1.83 6.65 1.44
N SER A 349 1.22 6.35 0.29
CA SER A 349 1.84 6.58 -1.01
C SER A 349 2.19 8.05 -1.24
N PHE A 350 1.29 8.99 -0.90
CA PHE A 350 1.57 10.42 -1.03
C PHE A 350 2.67 10.89 -0.07
N ARG A 351 2.69 10.36 1.16
CA ARG A 351 3.74 10.68 2.14
C ARG A 351 5.10 10.18 1.70
N ASN A 352 5.19 8.94 1.22
CA ASN A 352 6.47 8.35 0.81
C ASN A 352 7.02 9.00 -0.47
N LEU A 353 6.14 9.57 -1.33
CA LEU A 353 6.54 10.22 -2.57
C LEU A 353 7.43 11.44 -2.32
N ILE A 354 7.29 12.13 -1.18
CA ILE A 354 8.12 13.28 -0.81
C ILE A 354 9.62 12.92 -0.70
N ALA A 355 9.94 11.66 -0.42
CA ALA A 355 11.32 11.19 -0.35
C ALA A 355 11.95 10.97 -1.74
N MET A 356 11.16 10.88 -2.81
CA MET A 356 11.64 10.54 -4.15
C MET A 356 12.70 11.51 -4.69
N PRO A 357 12.53 12.84 -4.64
CA PRO A 357 13.58 13.78 -5.05
C PRO A 357 14.87 13.61 -4.27
N HIS A 358 14.77 13.42 -2.96
CA HIS A 358 15.93 13.18 -2.08
C HIS A 358 16.69 11.91 -2.44
N LEU A 359 15.98 10.84 -2.77
CA LEU A 359 16.55 9.52 -3.07
C LEU A 359 17.13 9.40 -4.49
N LEU A 360 16.60 10.15 -5.45
CA LEU A 360 17.00 10.05 -6.86
C LEU A 360 18.06 11.07 -7.25
N THR A 361 18.16 12.22 -6.58
CA THR A 361 19.18 13.23 -6.90
C THR A 361 20.57 12.70 -6.55
N GLY A 362 21.45 12.69 -7.54
CA GLY A 362 22.79 12.14 -7.44
C GLY A 362 22.91 10.67 -7.85
N GLU A 363 21.78 9.97 -8.02
CA GLU A 363 21.76 8.58 -8.49
C GLU A 363 21.94 8.47 -10.02
N LYS A 364 22.39 7.31 -10.48
CA LYS A 364 22.38 7.01 -11.91
C LYS A 364 20.95 6.76 -12.40
N LEU A 365 20.65 7.20 -13.60
CA LEU A 365 19.34 7.01 -14.24
C LEU A 365 18.91 5.52 -14.23
N GLY A 366 19.86 4.60 -14.46
CA GLY A 366 19.61 3.15 -14.40
C GLY A 366 19.18 2.62 -13.03
N ASN A 367 19.40 3.36 -11.94
CA ASN A 367 18.97 3.00 -10.59
C ASN A 367 17.53 3.46 -10.27
N MET A 368 16.97 4.35 -11.10
CA MET A 368 15.62 4.89 -10.89
C MET A 368 14.56 3.81 -10.63
N PRO A 369 14.45 2.72 -11.40
CA PRO A 369 13.43 1.70 -11.14
C PRO A 369 13.59 1.05 -9.75
N ALA A 370 14.83 0.77 -9.32
CA ALA A 370 15.11 0.17 -8.02
C ALA A 370 14.71 1.11 -6.88
N VAL A 371 15.05 2.40 -6.97
CA VAL A 371 14.74 3.42 -5.97
C VAL A 371 13.25 3.70 -5.93
N TYR A 372 12.65 4.05 -7.07
CA TYR A 372 11.25 4.46 -7.16
C TYR A 372 10.29 3.39 -6.66
N TRP A 373 10.39 2.17 -7.20
CA TRP A 373 9.47 1.10 -6.81
C TRP A 373 9.71 0.59 -5.38
N SER A 374 10.91 0.78 -4.81
CA SER A 374 11.15 0.46 -3.40
C SER A 374 10.40 1.37 -2.42
N LEU A 375 9.88 2.53 -2.87
CA LEU A 375 9.02 3.40 -2.07
C LEU A 375 7.65 2.78 -1.74
N ASN A 376 7.35 1.61 -2.29
CA ASN A 376 6.08 0.93 -2.09
C ASN A 376 4.88 1.85 -2.42
N TYR A 377 4.97 2.52 -3.56
CA TYR A 377 4.06 3.57 -4.00
C TYR A 377 2.91 2.99 -4.84
N TRP A 378 1.72 3.55 -4.66
CA TRP A 378 0.54 3.27 -5.49
C TRP A 378 -0.06 4.59 -6.01
N PRO A 379 -0.04 4.83 -7.35
CA PRO A 379 -0.41 6.14 -7.91
C PRO A 379 -1.82 6.59 -7.58
N VAL A 380 -2.81 5.69 -7.75
CA VAL A 380 -4.23 6.02 -7.51
C VAL A 380 -4.49 6.37 -6.04
N GLU A 381 -3.78 5.71 -5.12
CA GLU A 381 -3.84 6.06 -3.70
C GLU A 381 -3.27 7.46 -3.44
N ALA A 382 -2.15 7.80 -4.07
CA ALA A 382 -1.55 9.12 -3.89
C ALA A 382 -2.45 10.24 -4.40
N ASP A 383 -3.16 10.00 -5.47
CA ASP A 383 -4.02 11.01 -6.13
C ASP A 383 -5.42 11.13 -5.51
N ARG A 384 -5.92 10.14 -4.77
CA ARG A 384 -7.21 10.00 -4.07
C ARG A 384 -8.31 10.99 -4.44
#